data_0b8a2167cc43ecbaa2e37dd75c5ad1fb
#
_entry.id   0b8a2167cc43ecbaa2e37dd75c5ad1fb
#
_cell.length_a   1.000
_cell.length_b   1.000
_cell.length_c   1.000
_cell.angle_alpha   90.00
_cell.angle_beta   90.00
_cell.angle_gamma   90.00
#
_symmetry.space_group_name_H-M   'P 1'
#
loop_
_entity.id
_entity.type
_entity.pdbx_description
1 polymer ?
#
loop_
_entity_poly.entity_id
_entity_poly.type
_entity_poly.pdbx_seq_one_letter_code
_entity_poly.pdbx_strand_id
1 'polypeptide(L)'
;NPQLIRPPGSLPESQFLAACIKCDDCIKVCPTNVLQPAGFEAGLEGLWTPIAEYRLGNCLQRCNLCGDVCPTGAITKFDIRDRLGDADAGEKPIRMGTAFYDKGRCLPWSMDTHCVKCEEFCPTSPKAIWSIEVTKVTRDGESITLQQPRVDIDLCIGCGSCEWACPVSEPAVYVTNAHESRAENKRLKLVG
;
A
#
# COMPACT_ATOMS: atom_id res chain seq x y z
N ASN A 1 14.63 3.67 2.69
CA ASN A 1 13.57 3.40 3.66
C ASN A 1 12.45 2.59 3.00
N PRO A 2 12.15 1.35 3.43
CA PRO A 2 11.11 0.52 2.82
C PRO A 2 9.68 1.04 3.06
N GLN A 3 9.48 1.89 4.03
CA GLN A 3 8.18 2.51 4.33
C GLN A 3 7.96 3.86 3.63
N LEU A 4 8.91 4.34 2.85
CA LEU A 4 8.76 5.56 2.08
C LEU A 4 7.94 5.26 0.82
N ILE A 5 6.63 5.45 0.90
CA ILE A 5 5.69 5.20 -0.19
C ILE A 5 5.37 6.53 -0.89
N ARG A 6 5.66 6.60 -2.17
CA ARG A 6 5.35 7.78 -2.99
C ARG A 6 3.94 7.66 -3.62
N PRO A 7 3.32 8.78 -4.01
CA PRO A 7 2.07 8.77 -4.78
C PRO A 7 2.14 7.89 -6.01
N PRO A 8 1.01 7.31 -6.48
CA PRO A 8 0.99 6.55 -7.73
C PRO A 8 1.43 7.42 -8.91
N GLY A 9 2.16 6.85 -9.85
CA GLY A 9 2.69 7.58 -11.00
C GLY A 9 3.93 8.43 -10.72
N SER A 10 4.48 8.41 -9.51
CA SER A 10 5.74 9.12 -9.20
C SER A 10 6.89 8.57 -10.01
N LEU A 11 7.76 9.46 -10.47
CA LEU A 11 9.03 9.12 -11.13
C LEU A 11 9.94 8.29 -10.21
N PRO A 12 10.97 7.60 -10.74
CA PRO A 12 12.04 7.01 -9.93
C PRO A 12 12.60 8.01 -8.93
N GLU A 13 12.99 7.56 -7.73
CA GLU A 13 13.25 8.46 -6.58
C GLU A 13 14.16 9.65 -6.90
N SER A 14 15.31 9.43 -7.56
CA SER A 14 16.24 10.51 -7.91
C SER A 14 15.63 11.55 -8.85
N GLN A 15 14.87 11.10 -9.84
CA GLN A 15 14.17 11.98 -10.79
C GLN A 15 13.01 12.69 -10.11
N PHE A 16 12.28 11.97 -9.23
CA PHE A 16 11.19 12.54 -8.43
C PHE A 16 11.70 13.70 -7.56
N LEU A 17 12.78 13.50 -6.82
CA LEU A 17 13.38 14.52 -5.97
C LEU A 17 13.88 15.72 -6.78
N ALA A 18 14.45 15.50 -7.95
CA ALA A 18 14.91 16.57 -8.84
C ALA A 18 13.75 17.40 -9.45
N ALA A 19 12.60 16.76 -9.71
CA ALA A 19 11.45 17.40 -10.36
C ALA A 19 10.45 18.00 -9.35
N CYS A 20 10.34 17.46 -8.12
CA CYS A 20 9.35 17.89 -7.13
C CYS A 20 9.70 19.26 -6.54
N ILE A 21 8.87 20.25 -6.81
CA ILE A 21 9.01 21.62 -6.26
C ILE A 21 8.34 21.82 -4.90
N LYS A 22 7.78 20.75 -4.30
CA LYS A 22 7.17 20.77 -2.95
C LYS A 22 6.01 21.80 -2.82
N CYS A 23 5.17 21.89 -3.85
CA CYS A 23 4.03 22.83 -3.89
C CYS A 23 2.80 22.36 -3.10
N ASP A 24 2.78 21.11 -2.65
CA ASP A 24 1.72 20.47 -1.87
C ASP A 24 0.37 20.28 -2.60
N ASP A 25 0.24 20.59 -3.88
CA ASP A 25 -1.02 20.47 -4.62
C ASP A 25 -1.55 19.04 -4.64
N CYS A 26 -0.65 18.03 -4.78
CA CYS A 26 -1.02 16.63 -4.71
C CYS A 26 -1.52 16.21 -3.31
N ILE A 27 -1.02 16.83 -2.25
CA ILE A 27 -1.47 16.61 -0.87
C ILE A 27 -2.86 17.23 -0.68
N LYS A 28 -3.06 18.48 -1.11
CA LYS A 28 -4.33 19.21 -0.97
C LYS A 28 -5.47 18.58 -1.75
N VAL A 29 -5.19 18.03 -2.94
CA VAL A 29 -6.23 17.40 -3.78
C VAL A 29 -6.59 16.00 -3.33
N CYS A 30 -5.81 15.37 -2.44
CA CYS A 30 -6.02 13.99 -2.02
C CYS A 30 -7.32 13.84 -1.20
N PRO A 31 -8.34 13.12 -1.72
CA PRO A 31 -9.66 13.07 -1.08
C PRO A 31 -9.67 12.24 0.22
N THR A 32 -8.68 11.40 0.42
CA THR A 32 -8.58 10.53 1.60
C THR A 32 -7.55 11.02 2.61
N ASN A 33 -6.90 12.13 2.32
CA ASN A 33 -5.84 12.71 3.16
C ASN A 33 -4.65 11.75 3.43
N VAL A 34 -4.47 10.73 2.59
CA VAL A 34 -3.36 9.77 2.74
C VAL A 34 -2.01 10.37 2.38
N LEU A 35 -1.98 11.40 1.51
CA LEU A 35 -0.73 12.08 1.16
C LEU A 35 -0.39 13.14 2.21
N GLN A 36 0.82 13.04 2.74
CA GLN A 36 1.36 13.93 3.76
C GLN A 36 2.74 14.44 3.36
N PRO A 37 3.18 15.60 3.84
CA PRO A 37 4.55 16.05 3.64
C PRO A 37 5.51 15.19 4.45
N ALA A 38 6.56 14.68 3.80
CA ALA A 38 7.60 13.91 4.46
C ALA A 38 8.41 14.74 5.44
N GLY A 39 8.75 14.15 6.56
CA GLY A 39 9.74 14.65 7.50
C GLY A 39 11.17 14.16 7.16
N PHE A 40 11.97 13.94 8.18
CA PHE A 40 13.37 13.48 8.02
C PHE A 40 13.51 12.02 7.56
N GLU A 41 12.43 11.23 7.60
CA GLU A 41 12.39 9.84 7.10
C GLU A 41 12.71 9.74 5.60
N ALA A 42 12.44 10.82 4.84
CA ALA A 42 12.76 10.91 3.41
C ALA A 42 14.18 11.50 3.15
N GLY A 43 14.94 11.79 4.20
CA GLY A 43 16.22 12.49 4.10
C GLY A 43 16.06 14.00 3.86
N LEU A 44 17.17 14.74 3.89
CA LEU A 44 17.12 16.21 3.73
C LEU A 44 16.57 16.66 2.36
N GLU A 45 16.92 15.94 1.30
CA GLU A 45 16.42 16.25 -0.06
C GLU A 45 14.93 15.96 -0.21
N GLY A 46 14.45 14.91 0.49
CA GLY A 46 13.06 14.47 0.46
C GLY A 46 12.15 15.22 1.43
N LEU A 47 12.67 16.11 2.28
CA LEU A 47 11.89 16.87 3.23
C LEU A 47 10.76 17.64 2.52
N TRP A 48 9.52 17.53 3.06
CA TRP A 48 8.28 18.11 2.53
C TRP A 48 7.81 17.55 1.18
N THR A 49 8.44 16.54 0.64
CA THR A 49 7.90 15.85 -0.53
C THR A 49 6.74 14.91 -0.14
N PRO A 50 5.73 14.67 -1.01
CA PRO A 50 4.57 13.86 -0.64
C PRO A 50 4.93 12.39 -0.40
N ILE A 51 4.42 11.85 0.70
CA ILE A 51 4.43 10.43 1.04
C ILE A 51 3.02 9.95 1.37
N ALA A 52 2.77 8.65 1.26
CA ALA A 52 1.52 8.04 1.72
C ALA A 52 1.66 7.62 3.19
N GLU A 53 0.80 8.19 4.06
CA GLU A 53 0.69 7.84 5.48
C GLU A 53 -0.60 7.05 5.71
N TYR A 54 -0.51 5.73 5.71
CA TYR A 54 -1.67 4.86 5.69
C TYR A 54 -2.45 4.80 7.01
N ARG A 55 -1.94 5.36 8.09
CA ARG A 55 -2.73 5.50 9.33
C ARG A 55 -3.71 6.67 9.25
N LEU A 56 -3.49 7.62 8.37
CA LEU A 56 -4.37 8.77 8.15
C LEU A 56 -5.41 8.54 7.06
N GLY A 57 -5.15 7.61 6.14
CA GLY A 57 -6.05 7.31 5.04
C GLY A 57 -5.53 6.20 4.14
N ASN A 58 -6.17 5.98 3.00
CA ASN A 58 -5.77 5.00 2.01
C ASN A 58 -5.85 5.59 0.59
N CYS A 59 -5.07 5.07 -0.33
CA CYS A 59 -5.12 5.50 -1.72
C CYS A 59 -6.29 4.84 -2.45
N LEU A 60 -7.23 5.63 -2.97
CA LEU A 60 -8.35 5.11 -3.74
C LEU A 60 -7.87 4.47 -5.05
N GLN A 61 -8.36 3.28 -5.34
CA GLN A 61 -7.99 2.51 -6.53
C GLN A 61 -8.36 3.25 -7.84
N ARG A 62 -9.51 3.95 -7.84
CA ARG A 62 -10.02 4.71 -9.00
C ARG A 62 -9.81 6.21 -8.81
N CYS A 63 -8.56 6.63 -8.60
CA CYS A 63 -8.19 8.03 -8.41
C CYS A 63 -6.84 8.31 -9.07
N ASN A 64 -6.75 9.42 -9.79
CA ASN A 64 -5.56 9.92 -10.49
C ASN A 64 -5.26 11.40 -10.18
N LEU A 65 -5.99 12.02 -9.27
CA LEU A 65 -5.96 13.47 -9.00
C LEU A 65 -4.54 14.01 -8.70
N CYS A 66 -3.72 13.25 -7.97
CA CYS A 66 -2.35 13.69 -7.64
C CYS A 66 -1.45 13.84 -8.89
N GLY A 67 -1.67 13.00 -9.92
CA GLY A 67 -0.99 13.11 -11.22
C GLY A 67 -1.51 14.26 -12.06
N ASP A 68 -2.83 14.52 -11.99
CA ASP A 68 -3.46 15.59 -12.79
C ASP A 68 -3.03 17.00 -12.36
N VAL A 69 -2.77 17.20 -11.06
CA VAL A 69 -2.40 18.52 -10.53
C VAL A 69 -0.89 18.77 -10.46
N CYS A 70 -0.05 17.77 -10.71
CA CYS A 70 1.40 17.93 -10.57
C CYS A 70 1.97 18.83 -11.70
N PRO A 71 2.44 20.06 -11.41
CA PRO A 71 2.84 20.99 -12.45
C PRO A 71 4.16 20.64 -13.13
N THR A 72 5.02 19.86 -12.45
CA THR A 72 6.37 19.50 -12.92
C THR A 72 6.44 18.09 -13.51
N GLY A 73 5.36 17.30 -13.39
CA GLY A 73 5.39 15.89 -13.79
C GLY A 73 6.22 14.99 -12.88
N ALA A 74 6.61 15.46 -11.69
CA ALA A 74 7.24 14.59 -10.67
C ALA A 74 6.34 13.40 -10.35
N ILE A 75 5.00 13.61 -10.36
CA ILE A 75 3.97 12.59 -10.47
C ILE A 75 3.45 12.69 -11.90
N THR A 76 3.69 11.67 -12.72
CA THR A 76 3.24 11.64 -14.12
C THR A 76 1.71 11.59 -14.18
N LYS A 77 1.13 12.19 -15.21
CA LYS A 77 -0.29 11.99 -15.50
C LYS A 77 -0.53 10.53 -15.91
N PHE A 78 -1.58 9.97 -15.38
CA PHE A 78 -2.07 8.64 -15.73
C PHE A 78 -3.60 8.65 -15.68
N ASP A 79 -4.23 7.82 -16.46
CA ASP A 79 -5.67 7.65 -16.38
C ASP A 79 -6.08 6.51 -15.43
N ILE A 80 -7.38 6.30 -15.26
CA ILE A 80 -7.90 5.24 -14.40
C ILE A 80 -7.58 3.85 -14.96
N ARG A 81 -7.41 3.69 -16.28
CA ARG A 81 -7.01 2.41 -16.89
C ARG A 81 -5.57 2.09 -16.53
N ASP A 82 -4.66 3.05 -16.68
CA ASP A 82 -3.26 2.89 -16.26
C ASP A 82 -3.18 2.52 -14.77
N ARG A 83 -4.02 3.17 -13.93
CA ARG A 83 -4.06 2.91 -12.50
C ARG A 83 -4.50 1.49 -12.17
N LEU A 84 -5.50 0.97 -12.89
CA LEU A 84 -6.05 -0.37 -12.68
C LEU A 84 -5.25 -1.47 -13.39
N GLY A 85 -4.59 -1.12 -14.48
CA GLY A 85 -4.04 -2.06 -15.45
C GLY A 85 -5.15 -2.72 -16.29
N ASP A 86 -4.75 -3.39 -17.33
CA ASP A 86 -5.63 -4.19 -18.18
C ASP A 86 -5.00 -5.57 -18.38
N ALA A 87 -5.58 -6.57 -17.71
CA ALA A 87 -5.08 -7.94 -17.79
C ALA A 87 -5.19 -8.54 -19.20
N ASP A 88 -6.24 -8.15 -19.95
CA ASP A 88 -6.47 -8.62 -21.32
C ASP A 88 -5.48 -8.01 -22.30
N ALA A 89 -5.08 -6.75 -22.06
CA ALA A 89 -4.02 -6.07 -22.81
C ALA A 89 -2.61 -6.38 -22.30
N GLY A 90 -2.46 -7.10 -21.19
CA GLY A 90 -1.18 -7.38 -20.54
C GLY A 90 -0.59 -6.17 -19.81
N GLU A 91 -1.38 -5.13 -19.57
CA GLU A 91 -0.95 -3.92 -18.87
C GLU A 91 -1.04 -4.11 -17.36
N LYS A 92 0.07 -3.84 -16.66
CA LYS A 92 0.13 -3.99 -15.20
C LYS A 92 -0.38 -2.73 -14.52
N PRO A 93 -1.10 -2.87 -13.37
CA PRO A 93 -1.54 -1.72 -12.59
C PRO A 93 -0.37 -0.91 -12.05
N ILE A 94 -0.58 0.40 -11.86
CA ILE A 94 0.38 1.24 -11.14
C ILE A 94 0.38 0.84 -9.67
N ARG A 95 1.49 0.28 -9.21
CA ARG A 95 1.70 -0.18 -7.83
C ARG A 95 2.49 0.83 -7.02
N MET A 96 2.02 1.12 -5.82
CA MET A 96 2.75 1.95 -4.85
C MET A 96 3.66 1.11 -3.95
N GLY A 97 3.40 -0.20 -3.89
CA GLY A 97 4.13 -1.15 -3.06
C GLY A 97 3.36 -2.44 -2.85
N THR A 98 3.72 -3.18 -1.80
CA THR A 98 3.09 -4.46 -1.44
C THR A 98 2.85 -4.52 0.06
N ALA A 99 1.70 -5.10 0.45
CA ALA A 99 1.34 -5.33 1.84
C ALA A 99 2.02 -6.58 2.40
N PHE A 100 2.43 -6.52 3.68
CA PHE A 100 3.01 -7.61 4.44
C PHE A 100 2.34 -7.74 5.80
N TYR A 101 2.38 -8.93 6.38
CA TYR A 101 1.84 -9.20 7.71
C TYR A 101 2.94 -9.39 8.75
N ASP A 102 2.80 -8.67 9.87
CA ASP A 102 3.39 -9.07 11.14
C ASP A 102 2.42 -10.06 11.81
N LYS A 103 2.74 -11.34 11.67
CA LYS A 103 1.92 -12.42 12.24
C LYS A 103 1.83 -12.35 13.76
N GLY A 104 2.85 -11.82 14.43
CA GLY A 104 2.91 -11.66 15.87
C GLY A 104 1.89 -10.65 16.43
N ARG A 105 1.45 -9.70 15.59
CA ARG A 105 0.45 -8.69 15.96
C ARG A 105 -0.95 -8.98 15.42
N CYS A 106 -1.06 -9.87 14.43
CA CYS A 106 -2.32 -10.14 13.75
C CYS A 106 -3.26 -10.97 14.64
N LEU A 107 -4.48 -10.48 14.87
CA LEU A 107 -5.47 -11.10 15.76
C LEU A 107 -5.70 -12.59 15.48
N PRO A 108 -6.04 -13.03 14.23
CA PRO A 108 -6.23 -14.46 13.95
C PRO A 108 -4.95 -15.29 13.91
N TRP A 109 -3.77 -14.65 13.79
CA TRP A 109 -2.50 -15.38 13.78
C TRP A 109 -2.01 -15.71 15.19
N SER A 110 -2.03 -14.74 16.11
CA SER A 110 -1.40 -14.90 17.43
C SER A 110 -2.28 -14.61 18.63
N MET A 111 -3.47 -14.02 18.45
CA MET A 111 -4.32 -13.60 19.57
C MET A 111 -5.64 -14.36 19.66
N ASP A 112 -5.80 -15.46 18.93
CA ASP A 112 -6.99 -16.33 18.92
C ASP A 112 -8.31 -15.56 18.72
N THR A 113 -8.27 -14.45 18.00
CA THR A 113 -9.38 -13.53 17.81
C THR A 113 -9.77 -13.43 16.34
N HIS A 114 -11.08 -13.52 16.04
CA HIS A 114 -11.59 -13.37 14.67
C HIS A 114 -11.37 -11.96 14.13
N CYS A 115 -10.84 -11.86 12.91
CA CYS A 115 -10.71 -10.60 12.18
C CYS A 115 -10.52 -10.85 10.69
N VAL A 116 -11.31 -10.16 9.86
CA VAL A 116 -11.25 -10.20 8.37
C VAL A 116 -11.16 -8.80 7.75
N LYS A 117 -10.88 -7.77 8.54
CA LYS A 117 -10.93 -6.36 8.12
C LYS A 117 -10.08 -6.07 6.88
N CYS A 118 -8.85 -6.57 6.83
CA CYS A 118 -7.96 -6.34 5.70
C CYS A 118 -8.47 -6.94 4.39
N GLU A 119 -9.19 -8.07 4.43
CA GLU A 119 -9.85 -8.67 3.27
C GLU A 119 -11.10 -7.87 2.85
N GLU A 120 -11.94 -7.46 3.81
CA GLU A 120 -13.13 -6.64 3.55
C GLU A 120 -12.78 -5.35 2.82
N PHE A 121 -11.73 -4.66 3.28
CA PHE A 121 -11.29 -3.37 2.75
C PHE A 121 -10.37 -3.46 1.52
N CYS A 122 -9.97 -4.66 1.11
CA CYS A 122 -9.16 -4.83 -0.10
C CYS A 122 -9.98 -4.47 -1.36
N PRO A 123 -9.58 -3.44 -2.14
CA PRO A 123 -10.36 -2.94 -3.25
C PRO A 123 -10.13 -3.68 -4.57
N THR A 124 -9.11 -4.53 -4.66
CA THR A 124 -8.76 -5.23 -5.91
C THR A 124 -9.77 -6.32 -6.26
N SER A 125 -9.94 -6.62 -7.54
CA SER A 125 -10.78 -7.70 -8.04
C SER A 125 -10.01 -8.47 -9.14
N PRO A 126 -9.65 -9.75 -8.87
CA PRO A 126 -9.84 -10.49 -7.62
C PRO A 126 -9.11 -9.83 -6.45
N LYS A 127 -9.53 -10.15 -5.22
CA LYS A 127 -8.93 -9.57 -4.02
C LYS A 127 -7.48 -10.03 -3.84
N ALA A 128 -6.59 -9.09 -3.61
CA ALA A 128 -5.20 -9.37 -3.27
C ALA A 128 -5.03 -9.92 -1.84
N ILE A 129 -6.02 -9.69 -0.98
CA ILE A 129 -6.06 -10.23 0.37
C ILE A 129 -7.26 -11.16 0.49
N TRP A 130 -7.00 -12.38 0.90
CA TRP A 130 -8.01 -13.40 1.20
C TRP A 130 -7.64 -14.14 2.47
N SER A 131 -8.62 -14.77 3.10
CA SER A 131 -8.39 -15.51 4.34
C SER A 131 -8.58 -17.02 4.11
N ILE A 132 -7.79 -17.80 4.83
CA ILE A 132 -7.96 -19.26 4.90
C ILE A 132 -8.44 -19.65 6.30
N GLU A 133 -9.30 -20.64 6.37
CA GLU A 133 -9.73 -21.23 7.63
C GLU A 133 -8.64 -22.13 8.21
N VAL A 134 -8.30 -21.89 9.48
CA VAL A 134 -7.32 -22.66 10.22
C VAL A 134 -7.90 -23.00 11.58
N THR A 135 -8.03 -24.29 11.88
CA THR A 135 -8.42 -24.76 13.21
C THR A 135 -7.17 -24.95 14.06
N LYS A 136 -7.16 -24.36 15.24
CA LYS A 136 -6.08 -24.52 16.22
C LYS A 136 -6.65 -24.75 17.62
N VAL A 137 -5.83 -25.31 18.49
CA VAL A 137 -6.15 -25.48 19.92
C VAL A 137 -5.62 -24.26 20.67
N THR A 138 -6.47 -23.60 21.44
CA THR A 138 -6.13 -22.48 22.32
C THR A 138 -5.31 -22.97 23.53
N ARG A 139 -4.77 -22.01 24.31
CA ARG A 139 -4.07 -22.36 25.57
C ARG A 139 -4.95 -23.08 26.59
N ASP A 140 -6.27 -22.84 26.54
CA ASP A 140 -7.25 -23.43 27.46
C ASP A 140 -7.74 -24.81 26.98
N GLY A 141 -7.21 -25.31 25.86
CA GLY A 141 -7.52 -26.63 25.29
C GLY A 141 -8.77 -26.65 24.40
N GLU A 142 -9.37 -25.50 24.11
CA GLU A 142 -10.53 -25.38 23.23
C GLU A 142 -10.09 -25.34 21.76
N SER A 143 -10.87 -25.96 20.86
CA SER A 143 -10.66 -25.83 19.41
C SER A 143 -11.37 -24.60 18.89
N ILE A 144 -10.61 -23.72 18.21
CA ILE A 144 -11.14 -22.54 17.55
C ILE A 144 -10.76 -22.55 16.06
N THR A 145 -11.70 -22.21 15.18
CA THR A 145 -11.44 -22.03 13.72
C THR A 145 -11.38 -20.55 13.43
N LEU A 146 -10.25 -20.09 12.91
CA LEU A 146 -9.97 -18.69 12.60
C LEU A 146 -9.68 -18.50 11.13
N GLN A 147 -10.02 -17.32 10.61
CA GLN A 147 -9.70 -16.91 9.25
C GLN A 147 -8.38 -16.15 9.23
N GLN A 148 -7.32 -16.80 8.79
CA GLN A 148 -5.99 -16.22 8.71
C GLN A 148 -5.74 -15.57 7.34
N PRO A 149 -5.45 -14.26 7.29
CA PRO A 149 -5.25 -13.56 6.03
C PRO A 149 -3.95 -13.95 5.31
N ARG A 150 -4.01 -13.89 3.98
CA ARG A 150 -2.91 -14.07 3.04
C ARG A 150 -2.87 -12.89 2.07
N VAL A 151 -1.71 -12.61 1.50
CA VAL A 151 -1.53 -11.58 0.46
C VAL A 151 -1.03 -12.23 -0.82
N ASP A 152 -1.70 -11.93 -1.92
CA ASP A 152 -1.18 -12.14 -3.26
C ASP A 152 -0.36 -10.90 -3.67
N ILE A 153 0.94 -11.10 -3.80
CA ILE A 153 1.87 -10.02 -4.12
C ILE A 153 1.72 -9.54 -5.57
N ASP A 154 1.16 -10.36 -6.45
CA ASP A 154 0.94 -10.02 -7.86
C ASP A 154 -0.34 -9.21 -8.08
N LEU A 155 -1.33 -9.36 -7.21
CA LEU A 155 -2.56 -8.59 -7.21
C LEU A 155 -2.51 -7.33 -6.34
N CYS A 156 -1.60 -7.28 -5.35
CA CYS A 156 -1.50 -6.15 -4.43
C CYS A 156 -0.97 -4.90 -5.13
N ILE A 157 -1.70 -3.79 -5.03
CA ILE A 157 -1.34 -2.48 -5.59
C ILE A 157 -0.74 -1.52 -4.57
N GLY A 158 -0.60 -1.93 -3.31
CA GLY A 158 -0.02 -1.11 -2.25
C GLY A 158 -0.86 0.12 -1.89
N CYS A 159 -2.19 0.03 -1.96
CA CYS A 159 -3.09 1.16 -1.69
C CYS A 159 -3.24 1.52 -0.21
N GLY A 160 -2.82 0.65 0.71
CA GLY A 160 -2.86 0.87 2.15
C GLY A 160 -4.23 0.71 2.81
N SER A 161 -5.29 0.30 2.07
CA SER A 161 -6.63 0.10 2.64
C SER A 161 -6.64 -0.92 3.79
N CYS A 162 -5.84 -1.96 3.68
CA CYS A 162 -5.70 -3.00 4.71
C CYS A 162 -4.98 -2.47 5.98
N GLU A 163 -3.97 -1.62 5.81
CA GLU A 163 -3.23 -1.01 6.90
C GLU A 163 -4.09 0.02 7.64
N TRP A 164 -4.79 0.88 6.88
CA TRP A 164 -5.73 1.85 7.42
C TRP A 164 -6.87 1.19 8.21
N ALA A 165 -7.43 0.09 7.69
CA ALA A 165 -8.55 -0.63 8.30
C ALA A 165 -8.13 -1.54 9.47
N CYS A 166 -6.83 -1.75 9.69
CA CYS A 166 -6.35 -2.63 10.74
C CYS A 166 -6.74 -2.09 12.13
N PRO A 167 -7.47 -2.88 12.96
CA PRO A 167 -7.94 -2.43 14.26
C PRO A 167 -6.84 -2.38 15.33
N VAL A 168 -5.66 -2.95 15.03
CA VAL A 168 -4.54 -2.96 15.96
C VAL A 168 -3.85 -1.59 15.93
N SER A 169 -3.50 -1.04 17.09
CA SER A 169 -2.89 0.30 17.23
C SER A 169 -1.62 0.45 16.42
N GLU A 170 -0.72 -0.51 16.50
CA GLU A 170 0.36 -0.70 15.53
C GLU A 170 -0.10 -1.76 14.52
N PRO A 171 -0.33 -1.41 13.24
CA PRO A 171 -0.98 -2.31 12.30
C PRO A 171 -0.21 -3.63 12.16
N ALA A 172 -0.96 -4.73 12.18
CA ALA A 172 -0.43 -6.05 11.88
C ALA A 172 -0.21 -6.28 10.38
N VAL A 173 -0.76 -5.42 9.54
CA VAL A 173 -0.53 -5.37 8.10
C VAL A 173 0.01 -4.00 7.75
N TYR A 174 1.06 -3.94 6.98
CA TYR A 174 1.73 -2.71 6.58
C TYR A 174 2.19 -2.80 5.13
N VAL A 175 2.22 -1.65 4.45
CA VAL A 175 2.67 -1.57 3.06
C VAL A 175 4.14 -1.16 3.04
N THR A 176 4.90 -1.80 2.16
CA THR A 176 6.28 -1.41 1.84
C THR A 176 6.38 -1.02 0.38
N ASN A 177 7.44 -0.32 -0.01
CA ASN A 177 7.71 0.03 -1.39
C ASN A 177 8.24 -1.15 -2.25
N ALA A 178 8.15 -2.39 -1.75
CA ALA A 178 8.45 -3.58 -2.54
C ALA A 178 7.47 -3.69 -3.72
N HIS A 179 7.97 -4.03 -4.90
CA HIS A 179 7.20 -4.13 -6.16
C HIS A 179 6.54 -2.82 -6.63
N GLU A 180 6.95 -1.66 -6.14
CA GLU A 180 6.47 -0.39 -6.68
C GLU A 180 6.79 -0.26 -8.18
N SER A 181 5.87 0.28 -8.98
CA SER A 181 6.02 0.37 -10.45
C SER A 181 7.17 1.28 -10.89
N ARG A 182 7.55 2.27 -10.09
CA ARG A 182 8.61 3.23 -10.39
C ARG A 182 10.05 2.71 -10.19
N ALA A 183 10.23 1.51 -9.65
CA ALA A 183 11.54 0.94 -9.36
C ALA A 183 11.60 -0.55 -9.68
N GLU A 184 12.09 -0.89 -10.87
CA GLU A 184 12.19 -2.27 -11.35
C GLU A 184 13.09 -3.18 -10.50
N ASN A 185 14.09 -2.61 -9.81
CA ASN A 185 15.06 -3.33 -9.00
C ASN A 185 14.54 -3.71 -7.60
N LYS A 186 13.35 -3.25 -7.20
CA LYS A 186 12.74 -3.54 -5.89
C LYS A 186 11.80 -4.74 -5.90
N ARG A 187 11.90 -5.61 -6.89
CA ARG A 187 11.13 -6.86 -6.92
C ARG A 187 11.66 -7.81 -5.86
N LEU A 188 10.74 -8.37 -5.05
CA LEU A 188 11.07 -9.47 -4.16
C LEU A 188 11.52 -10.67 -5.00
N LYS A 189 12.72 -11.15 -4.75
CA LYS A 189 13.21 -12.41 -5.31
C LYS A 189 13.09 -13.45 -4.22
N LEU A 190 12.32 -14.49 -4.48
CA LEU A 190 12.38 -15.69 -3.66
C LEU A 190 13.74 -16.32 -3.92
N VAL A 191 14.57 -16.37 -2.89
CA VAL A 191 15.82 -17.13 -2.91
C VAL A 191 15.39 -18.56 -2.63
N GLY A 192 15.41 -19.40 -3.67
CA GLY A 192 15.17 -20.85 -3.55
C GLY A 192 16.37 -21.57 -2.94
#